data_03a1554bff6dadfe4496b3201d65c66d
#
_entry.id   03a1554bff6dadfe4496b3201d65c66d
#
_cell.length_a   1.000
_cell.length_b   1.000
_cell.length_c   1.000
_cell.angle_alpha   90.00
_cell.angle_beta   90.00
_cell.angle_gamma   90.00
#
_symmetry.space_group_name_H-M   'P 1'
#
loop_
_entity.id
_entity.type
_entity.pdbx_description
1 polymer ?
#
loop_
_entity_poly.entity_id
_entity_poly.type
_entity_poly.pdbx_seq_one_letter_code
_entity_poly.pdbx_strand_id
1 'polypeptide(L)'
;SEMCIRDRYTETDQNRQRICEVSLWQCGKNRKVKALYDTGNRLREPYKKRPVNIIEYEAAKELLDGKENVFLIPYRTVSGSGEMLRGIVFDRMIVSKGRKTEIYEHPVIALTGERVSSDGSYQMILHPDNRKNQEEKDYV
;
A
#
# COMPACT_ATOMS: atom_id res chain seq x y z
N SER A 1 -0.65 15.63 4.93
CA SER A 1 -1.96 16.18 4.77
C SER A 1 -3.05 15.13 4.92
N GLU A 2 -4.22 15.60 5.05
CA GLU A 2 -5.35 14.73 5.24
C GLU A 2 -5.70 13.98 3.98
N MET A 3 -6.06 12.73 4.14
CA MET A 3 -6.41 11.89 3.02
C MET A 3 -7.62 11.04 3.40
N CYS A 4 -8.69 11.22 2.65
CA CYS A 4 -9.81 10.31 2.69
C CYS A 4 -9.66 9.39 1.49
N ILE A 5 -9.49 8.13 1.73
CA ILE A 5 -9.21 7.19 0.65
C ILE A 5 -10.28 7.25 -0.43
N ARG A 6 -11.55 7.25 -0.01
CA ARG A 6 -12.63 7.22 -0.97
C ARG A 6 -12.73 8.50 -1.81
N ASP A 7 -12.62 9.64 -1.16
CA ASP A 7 -12.79 10.92 -1.87
C ASP A 7 -11.59 11.26 -2.73
N ARG A 8 -10.39 10.93 -2.24
CA ARG A 8 -9.17 11.29 -2.94
C ARG A 8 -8.99 10.54 -4.25
N TYR A 9 -9.48 9.32 -4.33
CA TYR A 9 -9.21 8.45 -5.47
C TYR A 9 -10.43 8.20 -6.32
N THR A 10 -11.31 9.21 -6.43
CA THR A 10 -12.46 9.13 -7.34
C THR A 10 -12.15 9.65 -8.73
N GLU A 11 -11.12 10.42 -8.89
CA GLU A 11 -10.70 10.91 -10.19
C GLU A 11 -10.08 9.80 -11.01
N THR A 12 -10.52 9.63 -12.23
CA THR A 12 -10.26 8.39 -12.94
C THR A 12 -9.26 8.49 -14.08
N ASP A 13 -9.36 9.49 -14.93
CA ASP A 13 -8.59 9.46 -16.17
C ASP A 13 -7.09 9.60 -15.94
N GLN A 14 -6.69 10.53 -15.07
CA GLN A 14 -5.28 10.71 -14.77
C GLN A 14 -4.74 9.55 -13.95
N ASN A 15 -5.58 8.99 -13.06
CA ASN A 15 -5.16 7.91 -12.20
C ASN A 15 -4.95 6.61 -12.98
N ARG A 16 -5.72 6.38 -14.04
CA ARG A 16 -5.55 5.15 -14.83
C ARG A 16 -4.16 5.02 -15.42
N GLN A 17 -3.51 6.13 -15.74
CA GLN A 17 -2.16 6.12 -16.26
C GLN A 17 -1.13 5.74 -15.20
N ARG A 18 -1.52 5.77 -13.94
CA ARG A 18 -0.64 5.46 -12.82
C ARG A 18 -0.94 4.10 -12.20
N ILE A 19 -1.83 3.34 -12.83
CA ILE A 19 -2.16 2.01 -12.32
C ILE A 19 -1.10 1.02 -12.80
N CYS A 20 -0.62 0.22 -11.87
CA CYS A 20 0.39 -0.80 -12.15
C CYS A 20 -0.05 -2.12 -11.55
N GLU A 21 0.65 -3.19 -11.92
CA GLU A 21 0.39 -4.50 -11.35
C GLU A 21 1.35 -4.76 -10.21
N VAL A 22 0.84 -5.35 -9.15
CA VAL A 22 1.64 -5.67 -7.96
C VAL A 22 1.44 -7.15 -7.66
N SER A 23 2.54 -7.84 -7.44
CA SER A 23 2.53 -9.19 -6.94
C SER A 23 2.99 -9.16 -5.49
N LEU A 24 2.12 -9.57 -4.57
CA LEU A 24 2.42 -9.59 -3.15
C LEU A 24 2.74 -11.02 -2.73
N TRP A 25 3.79 -11.15 -1.93
CA TRP A 25 4.24 -12.44 -1.42
C TRP A 25 4.19 -12.43 0.10
N GLN A 26 3.55 -13.43 0.65
CA GLN A 26 3.42 -13.57 2.10
C GLN A 26 3.16 -15.03 2.45
N CYS A 27 3.90 -15.54 3.42
CA CYS A 27 3.70 -16.90 3.92
C CYS A 27 3.77 -17.97 2.82
N GLY A 28 4.66 -17.77 1.85
CA GLY A 28 4.82 -18.72 0.75
C GLY A 28 3.74 -18.65 -0.31
N LYS A 29 2.80 -17.71 -0.18
CA LYS A 29 1.74 -17.50 -1.16
C LYS A 29 1.96 -16.20 -1.89
N ASN A 30 1.35 -16.07 -3.06
CA ASN A 30 1.40 -14.80 -3.77
C ASN A 30 0.02 -14.48 -4.35
N ARG A 31 -0.20 -13.19 -4.57
CA ARG A 31 -1.42 -12.71 -5.19
C ARG A 31 -1.12 -11.46 -6.00
N LYS A 32 -1.72 -11.38 -7.16
CA LYS A 32 -1.60 -10.19 -8.01
C LYS A 32 -2.77 -9.26 -7.76
N VAL A 33 -2.47 -7.97 -7.60
CA VAL A 33 -3.49 -6.94 -7.47
C VAL A 33 -3.09 -5.77 -8.34
N LYS A 34 -4.02 -4.88 -8.57
CA LYS A 34 -3.72 -3.61 -9.24
C LYS A 34 -3.54 -2.54 -8.20
N ALA A 35 -2.62 -1.63 -8.45
CA ALA A 35 -2.28 -0.60 -7.50
C ALA A 35 -2.16 0.75 -8.19
N LEU A 36 -2.54 1.78 -7.45
CA LEU A 36 -2.34 3.15 -7.88
C LEU A 36 -1.00 3.65 -7.34
N TYR A 37 -0.14 4.11 -8.23
CA TYR A 37 1.08 4.78 -7.80
C TYR A 37 0.72 6.22 -7.44
N ASP A 38 0.73 6.52 -6.15
CA ASP A 38 0.20 7.78 -5.65
C ASP A 38 1.29 8.66 -5.03
N THR A 39 1.69 9.69 -5.77
CA THR A 39 2.70 10.62 -5.26
C THR A 39 2.21 11.46 -4.09
N GLY A 40 0.90 11.48 -3.84
CA GLY A 40 0.35 12.19 -2.70
C GLY A 40 0.26 11.36 -1.43
N ASN A 41 0.56 10.08 -1.50
CA ASN A 41 0.55 9.26 -0.31
C ASN A 41 1.77 9.58 0.55
N ARG A 42 1.52 10.07 1.76
CA ARG A 42 2.59 10.45 2.70
C ARG A 42 2.56 9.62 3.97
N LEU A 43 1.80 8.54 3.96
CA LEU A 43 1.60 7.74 5.15
C LEU A 43 2.89 7.01 5.53
N ARG A 44 3.30 7.16 6.79
CA ARG A 44 4.46 6.46 7.33
C ARG A 44 4.10 5.84 8.66
N GLU A 45 4.67 4.65 8.94
CA GLU A 45 4.44 4.04 10.23
C GLU A 45 5.29 4.78 11.29
N PRO A 46 4.80 4.83 12.55
CA PRO A 46 5.40 5.74 13.54
C PRO A 46 6.71 5.25 14.16
N TYR A 47 7.07 3.99 14.00
CA TYR A 47 8.21 3.45 14.74
C TYR A 47 9.53 3.70 14.03
N LYS A 48 9.61 3.38 12.75
CA LYS A 48 10.82 3.57 11.95
C LYS A 48 10.61 4.54 10.79
N LYS A 49 9.42 5.14 10.70
CA LYS A 49 9.08 6.10 9.66
C LYS A 49 9.15 5.52 8.24
N ARG A 50 8.93 4.22 8.13
CA ARG A 50 8.93 3.56 6.81
C ARG A 50 7.68 3.96 6.03
N PRO A 51 7.79 4.08 4.70
CA PRO A 51 6.62 4.36 3.87
C PRO A 51 5.60 3.23 3.95
N VAL A 52 4.32 3.61 3.93
CA VAL A 52 3.23 2.65 4.09
C VAL A 52 2.39 2.63 2.82
N ASN A 53 2.22 1.43 2.26
CA ASN A 53 1.29 1.18 1.19
C ASN A 53 -0.04 0.77 1.81
N ILE A 54 -1.14 0.96 1.10
CA ILE A 54 -2.47 0.63 1.63
C ILE A 54 -3.12 -0.38 0.70
N ILE A 55 -3.73 -1.41 1.26
CA ILE A 55 -4.44 -2.41 0.47
C ILE A 55 -5.79 -2.72 1.11
N GLU A 56 -6.78 -2.99 0.28
CA GLU A 56 -8.07 -3.47 0.77
C GLU A 56 -7.88 -4.82 1.45
N TYR A 57 -8.44 -4.98 2.63
CA TYR A 57 -8.34 -6.24 3.35
C TYR A 57 -8.84 -7.42 2.51
N GLU A 58 -9.94 -7.21 1.77
CA GLU A 58 -10.51 -8.27 0.95
C GLU A 58 -9.55 -8.77 -0.12
N ALA A 59 -8.65 -7.92 -0.57
CA ALA A 59 -7.67 -8.32 -1.58
C ALA A 59 -6.46 -9.02 -0.98
N ALA A 60 -6.20 -8.83 0.32
CA ALA A 60 -5.01 -9.38 0.97
C ALA A 60 -5.30 -10.56 1.88
N LYS A 61 -6.53 -10.78 2.27
CA LYS A 61 -6.85 -11.71 3.37
C LYS A 61 -6.40 -13.14 3.13
N GLU A 62 -6.39 -13.58 1.87
CA GLU A 62 -5.97 -14.95 1.57
C GLU A 62 -4.47 -15.18 1.76
N LEU A 63 -3.68 -14.11 1.79
CA LEU A 63 -2.26 -14.20 2.04
C LEU A 63 -1.92 -14.24 3.52
N LEU A 64 -2.86 -13.91 4.38
CA LEU A 64 -2.62 -13.79 5.80
C LEU A 64 -2.98 -15.09 6.50
N ASP A 65 -2.16 -15.49 7.48
CA ASP A 65 -2.41 -16.73 8.23
C ASP A 65 -2.90 -16.45 9.66
N GLY A 66 -3.08 -15.18 9.99
CA GLY A 66 -3.53 -14.79 11.32
C GLY A 66 -2.43 -14.72 12.37
N LYS A 67 -1.22 -15.05 11.99
CA LYS A 67 -0.07 -15.06 12.93
C LYS A 67 0.88 -13.89 12.68
N GLU A 68 0.54 -13.00 11.77
CA GLU A 68 1.38 -11.85 11.47
C GLU A 68 1.48 -10.91 12.66
N ASN A 69 2.63 -10.26 12.78
CA ASN A 69 2.78 -9.17 13.74
C ASN A 69 2.08 -7.94 13.18
N VAL A 70 1.02 -7.53 13.87
CA VAL A 70 0.22 -6.37 13.46
C VAL A 70 0.59 -5.19 14.33
N PHE A 71 0.80 -4.04 13.73
CA PHE A 71 1.02 -2.81 14.48
C PHE A 71 0.07 -1.75 13.93
N LEU A 72 -0.23 -0.76 14.77
CA LEU A 72 -1.21 0.24 14.41
C LEU A 72 -0.55 1.45 13.79
N ILE A 73 -1.15 1.93 12.70
CA ILE A 73 -0.64 3.08 11.97
C ILE A 73 -1.70 4.17 12.03
N PRO A 74 -1.41 5.32 12.65
CA PRO A 74 -2.37 6.42 12.70
C PRO A 74 -2.66 6.96 11.31
N TYR A 75 -3.93 7.21 11.07
CA TYR A 75 -4.41 7.65 9.78
C TYR A 75 -5.51 8.69 10.00
N ARG A 76 -5.39 9.82 9.34
CA ARG A 76 -6.35 10.91 9.51
C ARG A 76 -7.26 11.02 8.30
N THR A 77 -8.55 11.06 8.54
CA THR A 77 -9.54 11.21 7.48
C THR A 77 -9.77 12.68 7.15
N VAL A 78 -10.46 12.93 6.04
CA VAL A 78 -10.78 14.28 5.60
C VAL A 78 -11.65 15.00 6.65
N SER A 79 -12.52 14.26 7.34
CA SER A 79 -13.37 14.82 8.40
C SER A 79 -12.58 15.19 9.65
N GLY A 80 -11.30 14.87 9.70
CA GLY A 80 -10.45 15.19 10.83
C GLY A 80 -10.46 14.14 11.93
N SER A 81 -11.29 13.12 11.84
CA SER A 81 -11.27 12.04 12.82
C SER A 81 -10.08 11.13 12.58
N GLY A 82 -9.44 10.74 13.67
CA GLY A 82 -8.32 9.82 13.60
C GLY A 82 -8.79 8.38 13.52
N GLU A 83 -8.08 7.59 12.75
CA GLU A 83 -8.32 6.16 12.67
C GLU A 83 -6.99 5.44 12.76
N MET A 84 -7.06 4.16 13.08
CA MET A 84 -5.87 3.34 13.15
C MET A 84 -6.00 2.22 12.12
N LEU A 85 -5.04 2.16 11.22
CA LEU A 85 -4.97 1.05 10.26
C LEU A 85 -4.05 -0.03 10.82
N ARG A 86 -4.38 -1.27 10.54
CA ARG A 86 -3.51 -2.39 10.89
C ARG A 86 -2.41 -2.51 9.86
N GLY A 87 -1.17 -2.43 10.30
CA GLY A 87 -0.02 -2.55 9.41
C GLY A 87 0.67 -3.88 9.58
N ILE A 88 1.15 -4.42 8.48
CA ILE A 88 1.87 -5.69 8.45
C ILE A 88 3.06 -5.51 7.53
N VAL A 89 4.19 -6.11 7.90
CA VAL A 89 5.34 -6.20 7.02
C VAL A 89 5.20 -7.47 6.20
N PHE A 90 5.03 -7.30 4.89
CA PHE A 90 4.93 -8.45 3.99
C PHE A 90 6.31 -8.96 3.60
N ASP A 91 6.37 -10.16 3.05
CA ASP A 91 7.67 -10.72 2.67
C ASP A 91 8.26 -10.00 1.46
N ARG A 92 7.46 -9.73 0.44
CA ARG A 92 7.97 -9.14 -0.79
C ARG A 92 6.84 -8.52 -1.60
N MET A 93 7.18 -7.49 -2.33
CA MET A 93 6.26 -6.83 -3.24
C MET A 93 6.99 -6.58 -4.56
N ILE A 94 6.40 -7.06 -5.65
CA ILE A 94 6.95 -6.85 -6.99
C ILE A 94 6.00 -5.94 -7.75
N VAL A 95 6.51 -4.79 -8.19
CA VAL A 95 5.70 -3.79 -8.89
C VAL A 95 6.11 -3.77 -10.35
N SER A 96 5.14 -3.99 -11.23
CA SER A 96 5.38 -3.99 -12.68
C SER A 96 4.60 -2.85 -13.32
N LYS A 97 5.31 -2.00 -14.03
CA LYS A 97 4.70 -0.90 -14.77
C LYS A 97 5.33 -0.83 -16.16
N GLY A 98 4.56 -1.20 -17.17
CA GLY A 98 5.10 -1.32 -18.51
C GLY A 98 6.21 -2.36 -18.54
N ARG A 99 7.39 -1.94 -18.95
CA ARG A 99 8.56 -2.83 -19.00
C ARG A 99 9.40 -2.81 -17.75
N LYS A 100 9.07 -1.92 -16.82
CA LYS A 100 9.83 -1.82 -15.58
C LYS A 100 9.25 -2.76 -14.54
N THR A 101 10.14 -3.42 -13.82
CA THR A 101 9.77 -4.26 -12.69
C THR A 101 10.69 -3.88 -11.53
N GLU A 102 10.09 -3.59 -10.39
CA GLU A 102 10.83 -3.25 -9.18
C GLU A 102 10.46 -4.20 -8.06
N ILE A 103 11.44 -4.62 -7.29
CA ILE A 103 11.24 -5.57 -6.20
C ILE A 103 11.53 -4.85 -4.89
N TYR A 104 10.57 -4.96 -3.96
CA TYR A 104 10.70 -4.37 -2.62
C TYR A 104 10.59 -5.48 -1.59
N GLU A 105 11.64 -5.62 -0.78
CA GLU A 105 11.67 -6.61 0.28
C GLU A 105 11.06 -6.03 1.54
N HIS A 106 10.22 -6.79 2.18
CA HIS A 106 9.61 -6.42 3.47
C HIS A 106 8.88 -5.08 3.44
N PRO A 107 7.98 -4.88 2.48
CA PRO A 107 7.20 -3.64 2.44
C PRO A 107 6.22 -3.57 3.60
N VAL A 108 5.98 -2.35 4.08
CA VAL A 108 4.94 -2.12 5.09
C VAL A 108 3.64 -1.85 4.37
N ILE A 109 2.62 -2.62 4.69
CA ILE A 109 1.33 -2.50 4.03
C ILE A 109 0.24 -2.43 5.09
N ALA A 110 -0.59 -1.40 5.00
CA ALA A 110 -1.71 -1.22 5.90
C ALA A 110 -2.98 -1.78 5.26
N LEU A 111 -3.80 -2.40 6.08
CA LEU A 111 -5.04 -3.02 5.64
C LEU A 111 -6.20 -2.07 5.91
N THR A 112 -7.03 -1.84 4.92
CA THR A 112 -8.24 -1.04 5.10
C THR A 112 -9.48 -1.86 4.78
N GLY A 113 -10.55 -1.63 5.53
CA GLY A 113 -11.82 -2.23 5.25
C GLY A 113 -12.63 -1.50 4.19
N GLU A 114 -12.15 -0.33 3.76
CA GLU A 114 -12.83 0.47 2.75
C GLU A 114 -12.26 0.20 1.36
N ARG A 115 -13.08 0.48 0.34
CA ARG A 115 -12.61 0.41 -1.02
C ARG A 115 -11.69 1.60 -1.27
N VAL A 116 -10.57 1.35 -1.95
CA VAL A 116 -9.63 2.42 -2.28
C VAL A 116 -9.94 3.05 -3.64
N SER A 117 -10.68 2.34 -4.48
CA SER A 117 -11.07 2.82 -5.80
C SER A 117 -12.59 2.77 -5.92
N SER A 118 -13.20 3.85 -6.40
CA SER A 118 -14.65 3.90 -6.53
C SER A 118 -15.18 2.97 -7.62
N ASP A 119 -14.38 2.71 -8.66
CA ASP A 119 -14.79 1.86 -9.78
C ASP A 119 -14.12 0.48 -9.76
N GLY A 120 -13.35 0.17 -8.71
CA GLY A 120 -12.70 -1.11 -8.61
C GLY A 120 -11.48 -1.29 -9.49
N SER A 121 -10.97 -0.22 -10.08
CA SER A 121 -9.86 -0.32 -11.01
C SER A 121 -8.54 -0.68 -10.33
N TYR A 122 -8.43 -0.48 -9.03
CA TYR A 122 -7.27 -0.91 -8.27
C TYR A 122 -7.70 -1.24 -6.83
N GLN A 123 -6.89 -2.03 -6.15
CA GLN A 123 -7.17 -2.47 -4.78
C GLN A 123 -6.10 -2.03 -3.80
N MET A 124 -5.08 -1.34 -4.28
CA MET A 124 -3.92 -0.98 -3.48
C MET A 124 -3.43 0.42 -3.86
N ILE A 125 -2.84 1.10 -2.89
CA ILE A 125 -2.24 2.41 -3.10
C ILE A 125 -0.77 2.32 -2.70
N LEU A 126 0.12 2.65 -3.62
CA LEU A 126 1.56 2.57 -3.38
C LEU A 126 2.10 3.90 -2.87
N HIS A 127 3.07 3.81 -1.99
CA HIS A 127 3.80 4.98 -1.51
C HIS A 127 4.93 5.32 -2.49
N PRO A 128 5.15 6.59 -2.80
CA PRO A 128 6.20 6.96 -3.76
C PRO A 128 7.60 6.74 -3.23
N ASP A 129 7.78 6.63 -1.93
CA ASP A 129 9.11 6.54 -1.32
C ASP A 129 9.57 5.10 -1.06
N ASN A 130 8.83 4.08 -1.52
CA ASN A 130 9.27 2.70 -1.36
C ASN A 130 10.69 2.49 -1.87
N ARG A 131 11.01 3.09 -3.00
CA ARG A 131 12.32 2.95 -3.60
C ARG A 131 13.42 3.58 -2.75
N LYS A 132 13.13 4.74 -2.17
CA LYS A 132 14.10 5.40 -1.29
C LYS A 132 14.43 4.53 -0.09
N ASN A 133 13.40 3.87 0.47
CA ASN A 133 13.60 2.99 1.59
C ASN A 133 14.54 1.84 1.24
N GLN A 134 14.41 1.27 0.06
CA GLN A 134 15.29 0.20 -0.39
C GLN A 134 16.71 0.69 -0.61
N GLU A 135 16.86 1.86 -1.18
CA GLU A 135 18.19 2.46 -1.39
C GLU A 135 18.92 2.69 -0.08
N GLU A 136 18.20 3.17 0.94
CA GLU A 136 18.79 3.37 2.25
C GLU A 136 19.25 2.05 2.86
N LYS A 137 18.52 0.99 2.64
CA LYS A 137 18.90 -0.33 3.11
C LYS A 137 20.19 -0.81 2.45
N ASP A 138 20.36 -0.51 1.19
CA ASP A 138 21.52 -0.97 0.44
C ASP A 138 22.82 -0.29 0.90
N TYR A 139 22.71 0.84 1.55
CA TYR A 139 23.90 1.55 2.07
C TYR A 139 24.30 1.11 3.47
N VAL A 140 23.52 0.28 4.09
CA VAL A 140 23.83 -0.26 5.40
C VAL A 140 24.46 -1.64 5.29
#